data_c4523d4676c5e3701eb5e7748e761f1e
#
_entry.id   c4523d4676c5e3701eb5e7748e761f1e
#
_cell.length_a   1.000
_cell.length_b   1.000
_cell.length_c   1.000
_cell.angle_alpha   90.00
_cell.angle_beta   90.00
_cell.angle_gamma   90.00
#
_symmetry.space_group_name_H-M   'P 1'
#
loop_
_entity.id
_entity.type
_entity.pdbx_description
1 polymer ?
#
loop_
_entity_poly.entity_id
_entity_poly.type
_entity_poly.pdbx_seq_one_letter_code
_entity_poly.pdbx_strand_id
1 'polypeptide(L)' 'STQRSAARTAVKAVETAVEAKDKELAKGAFKNAESALDSMASKKVIHKNKAARIKSRLNKKVKTL' A
#
# COMPACT_ATOMS: atom_id res chain seq x y z
N SER A 1 1.71 3.94 16.78
CA SER A 1 1.03 2.67 16.97
C SER A 1 1.51 1.63 15.97
N THR A 2 1.36 0.37 16.33
CA THR A 2 1.82 -0.75 15.50
C THR A 2 1.14 -0.81 14.14
N GLN A 3 -0.13 -0.41 14.07
CA GLN A 3 -0.88 -0.45 12.81
C GLN A 3 -0.36 0.55 11.78
N ARG A 4 0.00 1.76 12.22
CA ARG A 4 0.56 2.76 11.33
C ARG A 4 1.93 2.32 10.80
N SER A 5 2.73 1.70 11.66
CA SER A 5 4.04 1.18 11.26
C SER A 5 3.90 0.06 10.23
N ALA A 6 2.94 -0.85 10.44
CA ALA A 6 2.70 -1.95 9.50
C ALA A 6 2.27 -1.44 8.12
N ALA A 7 1.34 -0.48 8.08
CA ALA A 7 0.89 0.10 6.83
C ALA A 7 2.01 0.85 6.12
N ARG A 8 2.80 1.62 6.86
CA ARG A 8 3.94 2.36 6.32
C ARG A 8 4.96 1.39 5.70
N THR A 9 5.26 0.30 6.39
CA THR A 9 6.16 -0.74 5.89
C THR A 9 5.62 -1.38 4.62
N ALA A 10 4.31 -1.68 4.59
CA ALA A 10 3.67 -2.27 3.41
C ALA A 10 3.73 -1.32 2.20
N VAL A 11 3.46 -0.04 2.40
CA VAL A 11 3.56 0.97 1.34
C VAL A 11 4.99 1.09 0.83
N LYS A 12 5.94 1.13 1.74
CA LYS A 12 7.35 1.21 1.38
C LYS A 12 7.80 -0.02 0.59
N ALA A 13 7.29 -1.19 0.95
CA ALA A 13 7.59 -2.43 0.22
C ALA A 13 7.13 -2.34 -1.24
N VAL A 14 5.96 -1.75 -1.50
CA VAL A 14 5.48 -1.53 -2.87
C VAL A 14 6.43 -0.61 -3.62
N GLU A 15 6.81 0.51 -3.00
CA GLU A 15 7.72 1.48 -3.62
C GLU A 15 9.08 0.86 -3.94
N THR A 16 9.62 0.07 -3.02
CA THR A 16 10.89 -0.63 -3.22
C THR A 16 10.80 -1.62 -4.39
N ALA A 17 9.70 -2.37 -4.46
CA ALA A 17 9.47 -3.32 -5.56
C ALA A 17 9.35 -2.60 -6.91
N VAL A 18 8.69 -1.44 -6.93
CA VAL A 18 8.57 -0.63 -8.15
C VAL A 18 9.94 -0.10 -8.58
N GLU A 19 10.76 0.35 -7.64
CA GLU A 19 12.10 0.80 -7.94
C GLU A 19 12.97 -0.31 -8.51
N ALA A 20 12.80 -1.53 -8.00
CA ALA A 20 13.49 -2.71 -8.49
C ALA A 20 12.92 -3.22 -9.82
N LYS A 21 11.82 -2.63 -10.28
CA LYS A 21 11.11 -3.02 -11.50
C LYS A 21 10.67 -4.49 -11.47
N ASP A 22 10.36 -4.98 -10.27
CA ASP A 22 9.87 -6.34 -10.05
C ASP A 22 8.34 -6.31 -9.97
N LYS A 23 7.70 -6.59 -11.10
CA LYS A 23 6.25 -6.50 -11.22
C LYS A 23 5.54 -7.48 -10.28
N GLU A 24 6.00 -8.71 -10.21
CA GLU A 24 5.37 -9.72 -9.34
C GLU A 24 5.49 -9.35 -7.87
N LEU A 25 6.68 -8.93 -7.46
CA LEU A 25 6.91 -8.49 -6.10
C LEU A 25 6.03 -7.26 -5.78
N ALA A 26 5.95 -6.33 -6.72
CA ALA A 26 5.13 -5.14 -6.56
C ALA A 26 3.64 -5.49 -6.40
N LYS A 27 3.14 -6.44 -7.17
CA LYS A 27 1.76 -6.90 -7.06
C LYS A 27 1.47 -7.51 -5.68
N GLY A 28 2.35 -8.38 -5.21
CA GLY A 28 2.21 -8.98 -3.89
C GLY A 28 2.27 -7.95 -2.78
N ALA A 29 3.23 -7.04 -2.85
CA ALA A 29 3.37 -5.96 -1.88
C ALA A 29 2.16 -5.02 -1.91
N PHE A 30 1.63 -4.73 -3.10
CA PHE A 30 0.43 -3.91 -3.25
C PHE A 30 -0.78 -4.55 -2.57
N LYS A 31 -0.95 -5.85 -2.74
CA LYS A 31 -2.05 -6.58 -2.12
C LYS A 31 -1.98 -6.48 -0.59
N ASN A 32 -0.77 -6.64 -0.04
CA ASN A 32 -0.57 -6.48 1.40
C ASN A 32 -0.84 -5.05 1.86
N ALA A 33 -0.39 -4.06 1.11
CA ALA A 33 -0.62 -2.66 1.42
C ALA A 33 -2.11 -2.32 1.38
N GLU A 34 -2.82 -2.82 0.38
CA GLU A 34 -4.26 -2.62 0.26
C GLU A 34 -5.00 -3.18 1.47
N SER A 35 -4.66 -4.40 1.87
CA SER A 35 -5.27 -5.04 3.05
C SER A 35 -5.00 -4.22 4.31
N ALA A 36 -3.77 -3.78 4.50
CA ALA A 36 -3.41 -2.97 5.68
C ALA A 36 -4.16 -1.64 5.69
N LEU A 37 -4.26 -0.97 4.55
CA LEU A 37 -4.98 0.30 4.44
C LEU A 37 -6.47 0.14 4.69
N ASP A 38 -7.07 -0.91 4.14
CA ASP A 38 -8.48 -1.19 4.36
C ASP A 38 -8.78 -1.49 5.83
N SER A 39 -7.91 -2.25 6.47
CA SER A 39 -8.03 -2.56 7.89
C SER A 39 -7.95 -1.28 8.73
N MET A 40 -7.02 -0.39 8.44
CA MET A 40 -6.88 0.88 9.15
C MET A 40 -8.09 1.77 8.94
N ALA A 41 -8.64 1.82 7.74
CA ALA A 41 -9.83 2.60 7.45
C ALA A 41 -11.05 2.02 8.18
N SER A 42 -11.16 0.71 8.23
CA SER A 42 -12.24 0.01 8.96
C SER A 42 -12.20 0.32 10.45
N LYS A 43 -10.99 0.40 11.02
CA LYS A 43 -10.78 0.72 12.44
C LYS A 43 -10.76 2.22 12.73
N LYS A 44 -10.98 3.03 11.70
CA LYS A 44 -10.97 4.49 11.81
C LYS A 44 -9.63 5.07 12.25
N VAL A 45 -8.55 4.35 12.00
CA VAL A 45 -7.19 4.85 12.23
C VAL A 45 -6.85 5.92 11.21
N ILE A 46 -7.30 5.72 9.97
CA ILE A 46 -7.22 6.73 8.91
C ILE A 46 -8.59 6.84 8.25
N HIS A 47 -8.84 7.99 7.62
CA HIS A 47 -10.08 8.20 6.88
C HIS A 47 -10.08 7.35 5.61
N LYS A 48 -11.25 6.81 5.22
CA LYS A 48 -11.35 5.97 4.04
C LYS A 48 -10.91 6.69 2.75
N ASN A 49 -11.10 8.00 2.68
CA ASN A 49 -10.64 8.78 1.53
C ASN A 49 -9.12 8.78 1.43
N LYS A 50 -8.43 8.85 2.57
CA LYS A 50 -6.97 8.77 2.61
C LYS A 50 -6.49 7.40 2.16
N ALA A 51 -7.14 6.34 2.64
CA ALA A 51 -6.82 4.97 2.24
C ALA A 51 -7.00 4.78 0.73
N ALA A 52 -8.11 5.26 0.19
CA ALA A 52 -8.39 5.18 -1.24
C ALA A 52 -7.36 5.95 -2.06
N ARG A 53 -6.96 7.12 -1.59
CA ARG A 53 -5.96 7.95 -2.26
C ARG A 53 -4.60 7.25 -2.32
N ILE A 54 -4.17 6.65 -1.21
CA ILE A 54 -2.91 5.91 -1.15
C ILE A 54 -2.95 4.69 -2.06
N LYS A 55 -4.05 3.94 -2.02
CA LYS A 55 -4.22 2.76 -2.89
C LYS A 55 -4.16 3.14 -4.36
N SER A 56 -4.83 4.22 -4.74
CA SER A 56 -4.83 4.71 -6.12
C SER A 56 -3.42 5.08 -6.57
N ARG A 57 -2.69 5.78 -5.71
CA ARG A 57 -1.32 6.19 -5.99
C ARG A 57 -0.40 4.97 -6.20
N LEU A 58 -0.50 3.98 -5.32
CA LEU A 58 0.30 2.76 -5.43
C LEU A 58 -0.07 1.95 -6.67
N ASN A 59 -1.36 1.87 -6.97
CA ASN A 59 -1.83 1.16 -8.13
C ASN A 59 -1.24 1.73 -9.43
N LYS A 60 -1.17 3.05 -9.53
CA LYS A 60 -0.55 3.71 -10.69
C LYS A 60 0.92 3.31 -10.82
N LYS A 61 1.65 3.28 -9.71
CA LYS A 61 3.06 2.89 -9.72
C LYS A 61 3.24 1.45 -10.20
N VAL A 62 2.40 0.54 -9.71
CA VAL A 62 2.47 -0.86 -10.12
C VAL A 62 2.11 -1.03 -11.59
N LYS A 63 1.14 -0.28 -12.08
CA LYS A 63 0.72 -0.36 -13.48
C LYS A 63 1.80 0.10 -14.45
N THR A 64 2.70 0.96 -14.03
CA THR A 64 3.78 1.43 -14.89
C THR A 64 4.87 0.40 -15.10
N LEU A 65 4.85 -0.68 -14.36
CA LEU A 65 5.77 -1.80 -14.57
C LEU A 65 5.30 -2.73 -15.72
#